data_49a34d3543aab1f2e75c8e8f9f7fd536
#
_entry.id   49a34d3543aab1f2e75c8e8f9f7fd536
#
_cell.length_a   1.000
_cell.length_b   1.000
_cell.length_c   1.000
_cell.angle_alpha   90.00
_cell.angle_beta   90.00
_cell.angle_gamma   90.00
#
_symmetry.space_group_name_H-M   'P 1'
#
loop_
_entity.id
_entity.type
_entity.pdbx_description
1 polymer ?
#
loop_
_entity_poly.entity_id
_entity_poly.type
_entity_poly.pdbx_seq_one_letter_code
_entity_poly.pdbx_strand_id
1 'polypeptide(L)'
;MAHDHPSTHGRPYDQWQPTWDPKYKAELDHVYEKAVARVGAERARKMSHFDHHILIFPNLAIVDNHGIMIRTYFSKKPEEMLVQSWTIAPQEESTEIRKLRLYSYMDFLGPAGFGTPDDVEAIEAAQRGYKGAEDYGGWNDISAGVAPKDPMNFVKHGDEGRMRVFW
;
A
#
# COMPACT_ATOMS: atom_id res chain seq x y z
N MET A 1 -10.85 3.44 -10.82
CA MET A 1 -9.79 2.96 -11.73
C MET A 1 -8.50 2.92 -10.94
N ALA A 2 -7.89 1.75 -10.79
CA ALA A 2 -6.56 1.67 -10.22
C ALA A 2 -5.58 2.29 -11.21
N HIS A 3 -4.78 3.25 -10.76
CA HIS A 3 -3.72 3.78 -11.59
C HIS A 3 -2.61 2.75 -11.68
N ASP A 4 -2.28 2.38 -12.91
CA ASP A 4 -1.27 1.42 -13.29
C ASP A 4 0.14 1.98 -13.02
N HIS A 5 0.61 1.93 -11.78
CA HIS A 5 2.02 2.12 -11.48
C HIS A 5 2.69 0.76 -11.41
N PRO A 6 3.75 0.51 -12.20
CA PRO A 6 4.48 -0.73 -12.10
C PRO A 6 5.06 -0.84 -10.69
N SER A 7 4.66 -1.88 -9.99
CA SER A 7 5.29 -2.24 -8.72
C SER A 7 6.70 -2.76 -9.00
N THR A 8 7.66 -2.27 -8.25
CA THR A 8 9.06 -2.68 -8.37
C THR A 8 9.52 -3.58 -7.23
N HIS A 9 8.61 -4.05 -6.36
CA HIS A 9 9.03 -4.57 -5.06
C HIS A 9 8.26 -5.83 -4.62
N GLY A 10 9.01 -6.86 -4.37
CA GLY A 10 8.85 -8.08 -3.61
C GLY A 10 7.49 -8.60 -3.16
N ARG A 11 6.49 -8.68 -4.02
CA ARG A 11 5.21 -9.31 -3.72
C ARG A 11 5.25 -10.83 -3.90
N PRO A 12 4.36 -11.58 -3.25
CA PRO A 12 4.31 -13.04 -3.37
C PRO A 12 4.16 -13.60 -4.80
N TYR A 13 3.70 -12.77 -5.74
CA TYR A 13 3.47 -13.17 -7.14
C TYR A 13 4.25 -12.31 -8.14
N ASP A 14 5.24 -11.55 -7.65
CA ASP A 14 6.05 -10.71 -8.52
C ASP A 14 6.87 -11.53 -9.48
N GLN A 15 7.12 -10.95 -10.64
CA GLN A 15 8.16 -11.43 -11.53
C GLN A 15 9.52 -11.10 -10.93
N TRP A 16 10.50 -11.98 -11.20
CA TRP A 16 11.86 -11.75 -10.79
C TRP A 16 12.39 -10.40 -11.34
N GLN A 17 13.07 -9.66 -10.50
CA GLN A 17 13.70 -8.40 -10.86
C GLN A 17 15.22 -8.57 -10.99
N PRO A 18 15.88 -7.87 -11.94
CA PRO A 18 17.32 -7.99 -12.14
C PRO A 18 18.18 -7.62 -10.91
N THR A 19 17.63 -6.85 -9.99
CA THR A 19 18.29 -6.46 -8.75
C THR A 19 18.24 -7.53 -7.66
N TRP A 20 17.43 -8.57 -7.86
CA TRP A 20 17.30 -9.67 -6.88
C TRP A 20 18.29 -10.79 -7.21
N ASP A 21 18.63 -11.60 -6.20
CA ASP A 21 19.46 -12.77 -6.37
C ASP A 21 18.85 -13.71 -7.42
N PRO A 22 19.60 -14.06 -8.49
CA PRO A 22 19.12 -14.94 -9.55
C PRO A 22 18.59 -16.30 -9.08
N LYS A 23 18.99 -16.77 -7.90
CA LYS A 23 18.49 -18.02 -7.32
C LYS A 23 16.98 -18.07 -7.13
N TYR A 24 16.34 -16.90 -6.92
CA TYR A 24 14.89 -16.82 -6.73
C TYR A 24 14.09 -16.87 -8.04
N LYS A 25 14.77 -16.66 -9.19
CA LYS A 25 14.08 -16.50 -10.47
C LYS A 25 13.21 -17.71 -10.84
N ALA A 26 13.76 -18.90 -10.75
CA ALA A 26 13.04 -20.10 -11.16
C ALA A 26 11.77 -20.35 -10.34
N GLU A 27 11.83 -20.07 -9.05
CA GLU A 27 10.66 -20.25 -8.18
C GLU A 27 9.61 -19.18 -8.42
N LEU A 28 10.01 -17.91 -8.57
CA LEU A 28 9.09 -16.81 -8.87
C LEU A 28 8.43 -16.99 -10.23
N ASP A 29 9.17 -17.40 -11.25
CA ASP A 29 8.63 -17.72 -12.57
C ASP A 29 7.57 -18.83 -12.46
N HIS A 30 7.85 -19.88 -11.70
CA HIS A 30 6.90 -20.97 -11.46
C HIS A 30 5.62 -20.52 -10.72
N VAL A 31 5.76 -19.66 -9.71
CA VAL A 31 4.61 -19.08 -9.00
C VAL A 31 3.77 -18.22 -9.95
N TYR A 32 4.41 -17.42 -10.79
CA TYR A 32 3.72 -16.62 -11.80
C TYR A 32 2.99 -17.49 -12.83
N GLU A 33 3.62 -18.55 -13.34
CA GLU A 33 2.98 -19.53 -14.26
C GLU A 33 1.74 -20.17 -13.63
N LYS A 34 1.78 -20.53 -12.35
CA LYS A 34 0.61 -21.03 -11.62
C LYS A 34 -0.50 -19.99 -11.54
N ALA A 35 -0.15 -18.73 -11.32
CA ALA A 35 -1.13 -17.64 -11.33
C ALA A 35 -1.76 -17.49 -12.71
N VAL A 36 -0.96 -17.52 -13.79
CA VAL A 36 -1.44 -17.49 -15.17
C VAL A 36 -2.41 -18.64 -15.46
N ALA A 37 -2.05 -19.85 -15.06
CA ALA A 37 -2.90 -21.04 -15.26
C ALA A 37 -4.24 -20.93 -14.51
N ARG A 38 -4.25 -20.28 -13.35
CA ARG A 38 -5.43 -20.15 -12.48
C ARG A 38 -6.37 -19.01 -12.89
N VAL A 39 -5.84 -17.86 -13.27
CA VAL A 39 -6.64 -16.63 -13.46
C VAL A 39 -6.51 -16.02 -14.86
N GLY A 40 -5.70 -16.58 -15.73
CA GLY A 40 -5.36 -16.08 -17.07
C GLY A 40 -4.24 -15.03 -17.05
N ALA A 41 -3.57 -14.88 -18.20
CA ALA A 41 -2.35 -14.06 -18.31
C ALA A 41 -2.57 -12.57 -17.98
N GLU A 42 -3.68 -11.99 -18.45
CA GLU A 42 -3.96 -10.56 -18.21
C GLU A 42 -4.16 -10.27 -16.72
N ARG A 43 -4.96 -11.11 -16.04
CA ARG A 43 -5.22 -10.93 -14.61
C ARG A 43 -3.99 -11.23 -13.76
N ALA A 44 -3.22 -12.27 -14.10
CA ALA A 44 -1.94 -12.58 -13.45
C ALA A 44 -0.97 -11.41 -13.58
N ARG A 45 -0.86 -10.80 -14.77
CA ARG A 45 -0.04 -9.62 -14.99
C ARG A 45 -0.49 -8.45 -14.11
N LYS A 46 -1.79 -8.18 -14.04
CA LYS A 46 -2.31 -7.11 -13.15
C LYS A 46 -1.97 -7.39 -11.69
N MET A 47 -2.12 -8.62 -11.22
CA MET A 47 -1.79 -9.01 -9.85
C MET A 47 -0.32 -8.88 -9.51
N SER A 48 0.59 -9.06 -10.47
CA SER A 48 2.04 -9.02 -10.23
C SER A 48 2.71 -7.68 -10.53
N HIS A 49 2.07 -6.80 -11.32
CA HIS A 49 2.71 -5.56 -11.78
C HIS A 49 2.11 -4.29 -11.18
N PHE A 50 0.92 -4.37 -10.59
CA PHE A 50 0.24 -3.18 -10.09
C PHE A 50 -0.02 -3.25 -8.60
N ASP A 51 0.17 -2.12 -7.92
CA ASP A 51 -0.15 -1.98 -6.52
C ASP A 51 -1.66 -1.85 -6.33
N HIS A 52 -2.19 -2.53 -5.32
CA HIS A 52 -3.60 -2.48 -4.97
C HIS A 52 -3.73 -2.06 -3.51
N HIS A 53 -4.02 -0.78 -3.30
CA HIS A 53 -4.30 -0.27 -1.97
C HIS A 53 -5.80 -0.16 -1.77
N ILE A 54 -6.30 -0.75 -0.71
CA ILE A 54 -7.72 -0.75 -0.35
C ILE A 54 -7.84 -0.15 1.03
N LEU A 55 -8.65 0.89 1.14
CA LEU A 55 -9.04 1.46 2.42
C LEU A 55 -10.49 1.08 2.69
N ILE A 56 -10.73 0.46 3.83
CA ILE A 56 -12.05 0.04 4.30
C ILE A 56 -12.38 0.87 5.53
N PHE A 57 -13.34 1.76 5.37
CA PHE A 57 -13.81 2.63 6.45
C PHE A 57 -14.29 1.79 7.66
N PRO A 58 -14.01 2.16 8.90
CA PRO A 58 -13.31 3.42 9.26
C PRO A 58 -11.79 3.28 9.45
N ASN A 59 -11.23 2.09 9.58
CA ASN A 59 -9.90 1.94 10.17
C ASN A 59 -9.08 0.75 9.65
N LEU A 60 -9.44 0.19 8.49
CA LEU A 60 -8.73 -0.94 7.90
C LEU A 60 -8.11 -0.55 6.56
N ALA A 61 -6.83 -0.80 6.41
CA ALA A 61 -6.13 -0.69 5.14
C ALA A 61 -5.53 -2.03 4.73
N ILE A 62 -5.63 -2.34 3.45
CA ILE A 62 -4.87 -3.42 2.82
C ILE A 62 -3.88 -2.75 1.87
N VAL A 63 -2.60 -2.97 2.09
CA VAL A 63 -1.51 -2.38 1.32
C VAL A 63 -0.78 -3.51 0.61
N ASP A 64 -0.61 -3.37 -0.69
CA ASP A 64 -0.03 -4.38 -1.55
C ASP A 64 1.08 -3.75 -2.42
N ASN A 65 2.24 -3.52 -1.82
CA ASN A 65 3.44 -3.07 -2.55
C ASN A 65 4.69 -3.88 -2.19
N HIS A 66 5.23 -3.82 -0.98
CA HIS A 66 6.39 -4.61 -0.52
C HIS A 66 6.00 -5.94 0.14
N GLY A 67 4.91 -6.50 -0.26
CA GLY A 67 4.20 -7.62 0.34
C GLY A 67 2.77 -7.21 0.64
N ILE A 68 1.91 -8.19 0.91
CA ILE A 68 0.53 -7.89 1.27
C ILE A 68 0.46 -7.67 2.77
N MET A 69 0.05 -6.47 3.17
CA MET A 69 -0.08 -6.07 4.56
C MET A 69 -1.53 -5.68 4.86
N ILE A 70 -2.03 -6.16 5.99
CA ILE A 70 -3.26 -5.67 6.61
C ILE A 70 -2.85 -4.72 7.74
N ARG A 71 -3.39 -3.52 7.76
CA ARG A 71 -3.12 -2.52 8.78
C ARG A 71 -4.42 -1.99 9.37
N THR A 72 -4.48 -1.92 10.69
CA THR A 72 -5.60 -1.33 11.40
C THR A 72 -5.16 -0.16 12.27
N TYR A 73 -6.05 0.81 12.40
CA TYR A 73 -5.81 2.06 13.10
C TYR A 73 -6.87 2.23 14.21
N PHE A 74 -6.44 2.29 15.46
CA PHE A 74 -7.34 2.47 16.60
C PHE A 74 -6.96 3.74 17.34
N SER A 75 -7.83 4.75 17.27
CA SER A 75 -7.67 5.94 18.09
C SER A 75 -7.83 5.58 19.57
N LYS A 76 -6.87 5.98 20.39
CA LYS A 76 -6.90 5.84 21.85
C LYS A 76 -7.36 7.14 22.51
N LYS A 77 -6.88 8.24 22.00
CA LYS A 77 -7.20 9.62 22.38
C LYS A 77 -6.78 10.55 21.24
N PRO A 78 -7.11 11.85 21.26
CA PRO A 78 -6.84 12.74 20.13
C PRO A 78 -5.39 12.74 19.59
N GLU A 79 -4.42 12.46 20.46
CA GLU A 79 -2.99 12.52 20.11
C GLU A 79 -2.32 11.14 20.10
N GLU A 80 -3.10 10.07 20.19
CA GLU A 80 -2.54 8.73 20.29
C GLU A 80 -3.37 7.74 19.49
N MET A 81 -2.68 7.03 18.61
CA MET A 81 -3.26 5.98 17.79
C MET A 81 -2.44 4.70 17.93
N LEU A 82 -3.14 3.58 18.09
CA LEU A 82 -2.53 2.26 17.97
C LEU A 82 -2.63 1.80 16.53
N VAL A 83 -1.49 1.55 15.91
CA VAL A 83 -1.41 0.94 14.58
C VAL A 83 -0.95 -0.50 14.72
N GLN A 84 -1.73 -1.44 14.18
CA GLN A 84 -1.36 -2.85 14.12
C GLN A 84 -1.22 -3.26 12.67
N SER A 85 -0.16 -4.00 12.37
CA SER A 85 0.15 -4.45 11.01
C SER A 85 0.43 -5.95 10.99
N TRP A 86 -0.13 -6.64 10.00
CA TRP A 86 0.12 -8.05 9.74
C TRP A 86 0.52 -8.20 8.27
N THR A 87 1.58 -8.94 8.02
CA THR A 87 1.91 -9.37 6.65
C THR A 87 1.33 -10.75 6.39
N ILE A 88 0.70 -10.92 5.26
CA ILE A 88 0.09 -12.17 4.82
C ILE A 88 0.78 -12.70 3.58
N ALA A 89 0.72 -14.02 3.39
CA ALA A 89 1.30 -14.70 2.26
C ALA A 89 0.57 -16.01 1.95
N PRO A 90 0.77 -16.57 0.75
CA PRO A 90 0.31 -17.92 0.44
C PRO A 90 0.87 -18.94 1.44
N GLN A 91 0.05 -19.91 1.82
CA GLN A 91 0.48 -20.98 2.72
C GLN A 91 1.56 -21.87 2.08
N GLU A 92 1.51 -22.01 0.76
CA GLU A 92 2.40 -22.82 -0.07
C GLU A 92 3.74 -22.14 -0.39
N GLU A 93 3.95 -20.92 0.10
CA GLU A 93 5.19 -20.17 -0.09
C GLU A 93 6.39 -20.93 0.46
N SER A 94 7.44 -21.07 -0.32
CA SER A 94 8.67 -21.70 0.15
C SER A 94 9.35 -20.87 1.25
N THR A 95 10.21 -21.52 2.02
CA THR A 95 10.99 -20.84 3.07
C THR A 95 11.88 -19.74 2.47
N GLU A 96 12.44 -19.93 1.29
CA GLU A 96 13.33 -18.96 0.66
C GLU A 96 12.56 -17.74 0.13
N ILE A 97 11.44 -17.93 -0.54
CA ILE A 97 10.57 -16.82 -0.96
C ILE A 97 10.00 -16.09 0.25
N ARG A 98 9.63 -16.80 1.31
CA ARG A 98 9.21 -16.18 2.57
C ARG A 98 10.28 -15.28 3.17
N LYS A 99 11.54 -15.70 3.17
CA LYS A 99 12.65 -14.86 3.64
C LYS A 99 12.80 -13.60 2.79
N LEU A 100 12.77 -13.74 1.45
CA LEU A 100 12.84 -12.60 0.54
C LEU A 100 11.71 -11.60 0.80
N ARG A 101 10.48 -12.09 0.90
CA ARG A 101 9.30 -11.26 1.15
C ARG A 101 9.36 -10.56 2.52
N LEU A 102 9.71 -11.29 3.56
CA LEU A 102 9.82 -10.71 4.91
C LEU A 102 10.95 -9.70 4.99
N TYR A 103 12.07 -9.95 4.31
CA TYR A 103 13.16 -8.99 4.23
C TYR A 103 12.70 -7.71 3.52
N SER A 104 12.09 -7.82 2.35
CA SER A 104 11.53 -6.68 1.61
C SER A 104 10.50 -5.90 2.43
N TYR A 105 9.61 -6.61 3.12
CA TYR A 105 8.63 -6.00 4.01
C TYR A 105 9.29 -5.23 5.17
N MET A 106 10.25 -5.84 5.86
CA MET A 106 10.90 -5.22 7.01
C MET A 106 11.78 -4.04 6.61
N ASP A 107 12.43 -4.13 5.45
CA ASP A 107 13.30 -3.09 4.92
C ASP A 107 12.53 -1.80 4.57
N PHE A 108 11.29 -1.91 4.15
CA PHE A 108 10.47 -0.75 3.78
C PHE A 108 9.34 -0.44 4.76
N LEU A 109 8.50 -1.41 5.06
CA LEU A 109 7.28 -1.24 5.87
C LEU A 109 7.45 -1.64 7.35
N GLY A 110 8.61 -2.17 7.72
CA GLY A 110 8.93 -2.48 9.11
C GLY A 110 9.03 -1.23 9.98
N PRO A 111 8.99 -1.37 11.31
CA PRO A 111 9.03 -0.22 12.23
C PRO A 111 10.26 0.69 12.09
N ALA A 112 11.38 0.11 11.65
CA ALA A 112 12.63 0.82 11.35
C ALA A 112 12.98 0.73 9.86
N GLY A 113 12.01 0.47 9.00
CA GLY A 113 12.18 0.42 7.56
C GLY A 113 12.28 1.81 6.95
N PHE A 114 12.52 1.85 5.66
CA PHE A 114 12.74 3.12 4.96
C PHE A 114 11.49 4.02 4.91
N GLY A 115 10.28 3.44 4.79
CA GLY A 115 9.05 4.22 4.61
C GLY A 115 8.26 4.49 5.89
N THR A 116 8.24 3.56 6.84
CA THR A 116 7.37 3.69 8.02
C THR A 116 7.73 4.84 8.96
N PRO A 117 9.01 5.13 9.27
CA PRO A 117 9.36 6.29 10.11
C PRO A 117 8.95 7.62 9.49
N ASP A 118 9.05 7.77 8.18
CA ASP A 118 8.64 8.99 7.47
C ASP A 118 7.11 9.17 7.54
N ASP A 119 6.35 8.09 7.37
CA ASP A 119 4.89 8.10 7.54
C ASP A 119 4.49 8.52 8.96
N VAL A 120 5.17 7.99 9.97
CA VAL A 120 4.90 8.32 11.39
C VAL A 120 5.17 9.81 11.64
N GLU A 121 6.31 10.34 11.21
CA GLU A 121 6.62 11.77 11.36
C GLU A 121 5.63 12.65 10.62
N ALA A 122 5.19 12.26 9.41
CA ALA A 122 4.21 13.00 8.64
C ALA A 122 2.85 13.06 9.37
N ILE A 123 2.39 11.93 9.94
CA ILE A 123 1.14 11.87 10.71
C ILE A 123 1.24 12.71 11.99
N GLU A 124 2.35 12.62 12.72
CA GLU A 124 2.58 13.42 13.92
C GLU A 124 2.66 14.93 13.61
N ALA A 125 3.34 15.30 12.51
CA ALA A 125 3.40 16.67 12.05
C ALA A 125 2.02 17.22 11.68
N ALA A 126 1.20 16.42 10.98
CA ALA A 126 -0.17 16.77 10.65
C ALA A 126 -1.01 16.99 11.93
N GLN A 127 -0.87 16.12 12.92
CA GLN A 127 -1.58 16.28 14.21
C GLN A 127 -1.16 17.54 14.96
N ARG A 128 0.14 17.88 14.95
CA ARG A 128 0.63 19.15 15.49
C ARG A 128 0.05 20.37 14.76
N GLY A 129 -0.06 20.27 13.42
CA GLY A 129 -0.69 21.30 12.59
C GLY A 129 -2.16 21.50 12.89
N TYR A 130 -2.93 20.43 13.08
CA TYR A 130 -4.35 20.50 13.44
C TYR A 130 -4.60 21.17 14.79
N LYS A 131 -3.74 20.92 15.77
CA LYS A 131 -3.80 21.65 17.05
C LYS A 131 -3.65 23.15 16.88
N GLY A 132 -2.72 23.60 16.05
CA GLY A 132 -2.54 25.02 15.75
C GLY A 132 -3.70 25.61 14.95
N ALA A 133 -4.39 24.81 14.14
CA ALA A 133 -5.50 25.26 13.32
C ALA A 133 -6.79 25.54 14.11
N GLU A 134 -6.96 24.98 15.33
CA GLU A 134 -8.10 25.31 16.21
C GLU A 134 -8.24 26.83 16.45
N ASP A 135 -7.11 27.51 16.58
CA ASP A 135 -7.08 28.96 16.86
C ASP A 135 -7.45 29.80 15.63
N TYR A 136 -7.37 29.25 14.42
CA TYR A 136 -7.56 29.96 13.15
C TYR A 136 -8.81 29.51 12.38
N GLY A 137 -9.57 28.54 12.88
CA GLY A 137 -10.78 28.02 12.23
C GLY A 137 -10.49 27.39 10.85
N GLY A 138 -9.32 26.79 10.68
CA GLY A 138 -8.87 26.25 9.40
C GLY A 138 -9.65 25.03 8.93
N TRP A 139 -9.88 24.95 7.63
CA TRP A 139 -10.44 23.80 6.94
C TRP A 139 -9.37 23.15 6.05
N ASN A 140 -9.42 21.84 5.90
CA ASN A 140 -8.62 21.17 4.90
C ASN A 140 -9.25 21.39 3.52
N ASP A 141 -8.46 21.89 2.58
CA ASP A 141 -8.88 21.97 1.19
C ASP A 141 -8.63 20.61 0.51
N ILE A 142 -9.71 19.93 0.14
CA ILE A 142 -9.70 18.65 -0.58
C ILE A 142 -10.26 18.81 -2.00
N SER A 143 -10.11 19.99 -2.58
CA SER A 143 -10.65 20.32 -3.90
C SER A 143 -9.76 19.95 -5.07
N ALA A 144 -8.52 19.53 -4.85
CA ALA A 144 -7.62 19.16 -5.94
C ALA A 144 -8.24 18.08 -6.83
N GLY A 145 -8.29 18.35 -8.12
CA GLY A 145 -8.88 17.47 -9.14
C GLY A 145 -10.41 17.45 -9.19
N VAL A 146 -11.10 18.37 -8.50
CA VAL A 146 -12.55 18.50 -8.65
C VAL A 146 -12.89 18.97 -10.05
N ALA A 147 -13.63 18.13 -10.79
CA ALA A 147 -14.22 18.54 -12.06
C ALA A 147 -15.65 19.05 -11.82
N PRO A 148 -16.05 20.19 -12.40
CA PRO A 148 -17.40 20.75 -12.17
C PRO A 148 -18.55 19.82 -12.54
N LYS A 149 -18.31 18.88 -13.47
CA LYS A 149 -19.32 17.92 -13.96
C LYS A 149 -19.35 16.60 -13.21
N ASP A 150 -18.27 16.26 -12.53
CA ASP A 150 -18.15 15.01 -11.78
C ASP A 150 -17.14 15.19 -10.63
N PRO A 151 -17.59 15.67 -9.47
CA PRO A 151 -16.73 15.92 -8.31
C PRO A 151 -16.14 14.63 -7.71
N MET A 152 -16.64 13.46 -8.11
CA MET A 152 -16.15 12.14 -7.65
C MET A 152 -15.22 11.48 -8.67
N ASN A 153 -14.87 12.17 -9.75
CA ASN A 153 -13.97 11.62 -10.77
C ASN A 153 -12.51 11.57 -10.27
N PHE A 154 -11.90 10.42 -10.41
CA PHE A 154 -10.50 10.17 -10.04
C PHE A 154 -9.62 10.08 -11.30
N VAL A 155 -9.41 11.18 -11.97
CA VAL A 155 -8.80 11.14 -13.30
C VAL A 155 -7.28 11.22 -13.27
N LYS A 156 -6.67 11.79 -12.21
CA LYS A 156 -5.24 12.05 -12.18
C LYS A 156 -4.58 11.60 -10.88
N HIS A 157 -3.33 11.17 -10.99
CA HIS A 157 -2.48 10.99 -9.82
C HIS A 157 -2.31 12.34 -9.09
N GLY A 158 -2.56 12.34 -7.79
CA GLY A 158 -2.54 13.55 -6.98
C GLY A 158 -3.90 14.23 -6.78
N ASP A 159 -4.96 13.73 -7.42
CA ASP A 159 -6.32 14.18 -7.13
C ASP A 159 -6.77 13.72 -5.74
N GLU A 160 -7.50 14.59 -5.05
CA GLU A 160 -8.03 14.30 -3.72
C GLU A 160 -9.41 13.60 -3.76
N GLY A 161 -9.81 13.10 -4.91
CA GLY A 161 -11.04 12.34 -5.07
C GLY A 161 -11.17 11.17 -4.09
N ARG A 162 -10.06 10.51 -3.76
CA ARG A 162 -10.05 9.42 -2.76
C ARG A 162 -10.44 9.91 -1.38
N MET A 163 -10.01 11.11 -0.99
CA MET A 163 -10.38 11.72 0.28
C MET A 163 -11.86 12.07 0.32
N ARG A 164 -12.40 12.62 -0.78
CA ARG A 164 -13.82 12.94 -0.90
C ARG A 164 -14.74 11.73 -0.83
N VAL A 165 -14.29 10.57 -1.34
CA VAL A 165 -15.07 9.31 -1.25
C VAL A 165 -14.99 8.69 0.14
N PHE A 166 -13.90 8.93 0.85
CA PHE A 166 -13.72 8.40 2.20
C PHE A 166 -14.67 9.04 3.22
N TRP A 167 -14.99 10.32 3.05
CA TRP A 167 -15.90 11.10 3.89
C TRP A 167 -17.31 11.17 3.32
#